data_c30b714f6a3066063c25f96ef9b74ca6
#
_entry.id   c30b714f6a3066063c25f96ef9b74ca6
#
_cell.length_a   1.000
_cell.length_b   1.000
_cell.length_c   1.000
_cell.angle_alpha   90.00
_cell.angle_beta   90.00
_cell.angle_gamma   90.00
#
_symmetry.space_group_name_H-M   'P 1'
#
loop_
_entity.id
_entity.type
_entity.pdbx_description
1 polymer ?
#
loop_
_entity_poly.entity_id
_entity_poly.type
_entity_poly.pdbx_seq_one_letter_code
_entity_poly.pdbx_strand_id
1 'polypeptide(L)'
;MRKAYCLFIFSFVYSISFAQNVAVINGKPVNTKEFLWAYKKSHNGNTPTDYEKLQAYLNLYINFKLKVLDAREMGLDKNTEYQEEIKTYESNLVARKKAGGNKDYDYLLNEYREGVLMFNVSEQKIWDKAQSDEAALYDFYSRNKQKYSKAFNEVRGDVIADYQLSLEEKWLNSLKQKYQVKINDNELKKLTKL
;
A
#
# COMPACT_ATOMS: atom_id res chain seq x y z
N MET A 1 41.00 -25.65 41.99
CA MET A 1 40.93 -25.55 40.53
C MET A 1 39.57 -24.97 40.14
N ARG A 2 39.50 -23.66 39.83
CA ARG A 2 38.26 -22.97 39.40
C ARG A 2 38.20 -23.03 37.88
N LYS A 3 37.19 -23.75 37.34
CA LYS A 3 36.93 -23.78 35.89
C LYS A 3 36.13 -22.52 35.52
N ALA A 4 36.71 -21.61 34.77
CA ALA A 4 36.06 -20.47 34.17
C ALA A 4 35.31 -20.95 32.89
N TYR A 5 33.99 -20.86 32.89
CA TYR A 5 33.16 -21.07 31.68
C TYR A 5 33.04 -19.73 30.95
N CYS A 6 33.74 -19.58 29.81
CA CYS A 6 33.51 -18.49 28.86
C CYS A 6 32.20 -18.73 28.15
N LEU A 7 31.17 -17.92 28.50
CA LEU A 7 29.90 -17.87 27.75
C LEU A 7 30.13 -17.03 26.46
N PHE A 8 30.27 -17.72 25.33
CA PHE A 8 30.33 -17.09 24.02
C PHE A 8 28.89 -16.69 23.63
N ILE A 9 28.54 -15.41 23.80
CA ILE A 9 27.27 -14.86 23.30
C ILE A 9 27.42 -14.69 21.79
N PHE A 10 26.85 -15.63 21.04
CA PHE A 10 26.77 -15.56 19.57
C PHE A 10 25.68 -14.54 19.20
N SER A 11 26.10 -13.29 19.00
CA SER A 11 25.23 -12.24 18.47
C SER A 11 24.91 -12.58 17.01
N PHE A 12 23.70 -13.14 16.79
CA PHE A 12 23.16 -13.39 15.46
C PHE A 12 22.79 -12.05 14.82
N VAL A 13 23.72 -11.45 14.10
CA VAL A 13 23.43 -10.30 13.24
C VAL A 13 22.61 -10.81 12.06
N TYR A 14 21.29 -10.60 12.11
CA TYR A 14 20.43 -10.80 10.95
C TYR A 14 20.81 -9.78 9.88
N SER A 15 21.71 -10.15 8.98
CA SER A 15 21.93 -9.42 7.74
C SER A 15 20.69 -9.56 6.88
N ILE A 16 19.75 -8.60 6.99
CA ILE A 16 18.64 -8.49 6.04
C ILE A 16 19.28 -8.22 4.69
N SER A 17 19.27 -9.22 3.82
CA SER A 17 19.78 -9.10 2.45
C SER A 17 18.95 -8.05 1.70
N PHE A 18 19.42 -6.81 1.66
CA PHE A 18 18.81 -5.71 0.92
C PHE A 18 18.91 -5.88 -0.60
N ALA A 19 19.69 -6.88 -1.08
CA ALA A 19 20.11 -6.99 -2.48
C ALA A 19 18.98 -7.30 -3.49
N GLN A 20 17.76 -7.58 -3.04
CA GLN A 20 16.62 -7.93 -3.93
C GLN A 20 15.32 -7.20 -3.56
N ASN A 21 15.42 -6.09 -2.82
CA ASN A 21 14.27 -5.36 -2.33
C ASN A 21 14.40 -3.88 -2.68
N VAL A 22 13.37 -3.29 -3.28
CA VAL A 22 13.32 -1.86 -3.59
C VAL A 22 13.05 -0.99 -2.37
N ALA A 23 12.43 -1.57 -1.35
CA ALA A 23 12.19 -0.90 -0.07
C ALA A 23 12.01 -1.93 1.07
N VAL A 24 12.03 -1.43 2.31
CA VAL A 24 11.61 -2.17 3.52
C VAL A 24 10.61 -1.29 4.27
N ILE A 25 9.42 -1.81 4.57
CA ILE A 25 8.35 -1.11 5.26
C ILE A 25 8.07 -1.85 6.58
N ASN A 26 8.29 -1.20 7.71
CA ASN A 26 8.11 -1.78 9.05
C ASN A 26 8.77 -3.18 9.19
N GLY A 27 10.02 -3.29 8.73
CA GLY A 27 10.78 -4.55 8.73
C GLY A 27 10.40 -5.56 7.65
N LYS A 28 9.33 -5.34 6.89
CA LYS A 28 8.90 -6.23 5.79
C LYS A 28 9.50 -5.78 4.46
N PRO A 29 10.18 -6.66 3.72
CA PRO A 29 10.77 -6.32 2.44
C PRO A 29 9.71 -6.14 1.36
N VAL A 30 9.91 -5.15 0.49
CA VAL A 30 9.21 -4.97 -0.79
C VAL A 30 10.09 -5.56 -1.87
N ASN A 31 9.72 -6.76 -2.33
CA ASN A 31 10.52 -7.52 -3.29
C ASN A 31 10.58 -6.82 -4.65
N THR A 32 11.79 -6.74 -5.22
CA THR A 32 12.05 -6.09 -6.51
C THR A 32 11.23 -6.71 -7.66
N LYS A 33 11.08 -8.05 -7.69
CA LYS A 33 10.34 -8.73 -8.76
C LYS A 33 8.85 -8.45 -8.68
N GLU A 34 8.27 -8.48 -7.47
CA GLU A 34 6.86 -8.13 -7.24
C GLU A 34 6.59 -6.68 -7.64
N PHE A 35 7.45 -5.75 -7.19
CA PHE A 35 7.33 -4.33 -7.55
C PHE A 35 7.42 -4.10 -9.07
N LEU A 36 8.40 -4.72 -9.73
CA LEU A 36 8.57 -4.60 -11.19
C LEU A 36 7.39 -5.22 -11.95
N TRP A 37 6.83 -6.31 -11.46
CA TRP A 37 5.63 -6.91 -12.02
C TRP A 37 4.43 -5.94 -11.91
N ALA A 38 4.20 -5.35 -10.74
CA ALA A 38 3.14 -4.37 -10.52
C ALA A 38 3.34 -3.12 -11.40
N TYR A 39 4.58 -2.63 -11.53
CA TYR A 39 4.91 -1.51 -12.42
C TYR A 39 4.54 -1.84 -13.88
N LYS A 40 5.01 -2.96 -14.40
CA LYS A 40 4.72 -3.39 -15.78
C LYS A 40 3.23 -3.55 -16.04
N LYS A 41 2.50 -4.13 -15.11
CA LYS A 41 1.06 -4.30 -15.21
C LYS A 41 0.33 -2.95 -15.35
N SER A 42 0.73 -1.94 -14.57
CA SER A 42 0.15 -0.59 -14.63
C SER A 42 0.61 0.24 -15.84
N HIS A 43 1.69 -0.17 -16.52
CA HIS A 43 2.29 0.52 -17.66
C HIS A 43 2.26 -0.31 -18.96
N ASN A 44 1.21 -1.10 -19.17
CA ASN A 44 0.99 -1.90 -20.39
C ASN A 44 2.17 -2.83 -20.76
N GLY A 45 2.84 -3.39 -19.77
CA GLY A 45 3.98 -4.30 -19.95
C GLY A 45 5.34 -3.61 -20.13
N ASN A 46 5.39 -2.28 -20.17
CA ASN A 46 6.63 -1.54 -20.37
C ASN A 46 7.57 -1.63 -19.16
N THR A 47 8.87 -1.74 -19.44
CA THR A 47 9.92 -1.64 -18.42
C THR A 47 10.16 -0.18 -18.03
N PRO A 48 10.56 0.11 -16.78
CA PRO A 48 10.91 1.47 -16.39
C PRO A 48 12.23 1.90 -17.08
N THR A 49 12.22 3.09 -17.67
CA THR A 49 13.40 3.70 -18.31
C THR A 49 13.80 5.02 -17.66
N ASP A 50 12.92 5.57 -16.84
CA ASP A 50 13.06 6.87 -16.19
C ASP A 50 13.05 6.67 -14.66
N TYR A 51 14.11 7.09 -14.00
CA TYR A 51 14.28 6.94 -12.56
C TYR A 51 13.25 7.76 -11.76
N GLU A 52 12.98 8.99 -12.18
CA GLU A 52 12.06 9.88 -11.44
C GLU A 52 10.62 9.33 -11.49
N LYS A 53 10.19 8.85 -12.66
CA LYS A 53 8.88 8.21 -12.81
C LYS A 53 8.79 6.91 -12.00
N LEU A 54 9.86 6.11 -12.00
CA LEU A 54 9.92 4.88 -11.22
C LEU A 54 9.88 5.18 -9.72
N GLN A 55 10.58 6.21 -9.26
CA GLN A 55 10.57 6.66 -7.87
C GLN A 55 9.18 7.19 -7.46
N ALA A 56 8.53 7.97 -8.32
CA ALA A 56 7.15 8.42 -8.10
C ALA A 56 6.19 7.23 -7.96
N TYR A 57 6.31 6.23 -8.82
CA TYR A 57 5.51 5.00 -8.73
C TYR A 57 5.82 4.22 -7.45
N LEU A 58 7.09 4.11 -7.04
CA LEU A 58 7.46 3.47 -5.77
C LEU A 58 6.82 4.17 -4.57
N ASN A 59 6.75 5.50 -4.57
CA ASN A 59 6.08 6.25 -3.51
C ASN A 59 4.58 5.93 -3.45
N LEU A 60 3.89 5.80 -4.59
CA LEU A 60 2.50 5.36 -4.64
C LEU A 60 2.35 3.93 -4.11
N TYR A 61 3.25 3.04 -4.51
CA TYR A 61 3.27 1.65 -4.06
C TYR A 61 3.52 1.54 -2.54
N ILE A 62 4.43 2.34 -2.00
CA ILE A 62 4.66 2.43 -0.54
C ILE A 62 3.41 2.92 0.18
N ASN A 63 2.74 3.97 -0.32
CA ASN A 63 1.50 4.48 0.27
C ASN A 63 0.41 3.39 0.29
N PHE A 64 0.26 2.62 -0.79
CA PHE A 64 -0.62 1.46 -0.85
C PHE A 64 -0.26 0.41 0.23
N LYS A 65 0.99 0.01 0.33
CA LYS A 65 1.45 -0.98 1.34
C LYS A 65 1.27 -0.47 2.78
N LEU A 66 1.43 0.83 3.04
CA LEU A 66 1.16 1.43 4.34
C LEU A 66 -0.32 1.31 4.74
N LYS A 67 -1.24 1.57 3.80
CA LYS A 67 -2.69 1.39 4.01
C LYS A 67 -3.04 -0.07 4.29
N VAL A 68 -2.43 -1.01 3.57
CA VAL A 68 -2.60 -2.46 3.80
C VAL A 68 -2.10 -2.87 5.18
N LEU A 69 -0.98 -2.32 5.65
CA LEU A 69 -0.51 -2.58 7.02
C LEU A 69 -1.51 -2.09 8.07
N ASP A 70 -2.06 -0.90 7.89
CA ASP A 70 -3.07 -0.34 8.80
C ASP A 70 -4.35 -1.19 8.81
N ALA A 71 -4.82 -1.65 7.63
CA ALA A 71 -5.94 -2.57 7.51
C ALA A 71 -5.72 -3.88 8.29
N ARG A 72 -4.52 -4.46 8.20
CA ARG A 72 -4.17 -5.68 8.96
C ARG A 72 -4.09 -5.43 10.46
N GLU A 73 -3.59 -4.29 10.90
CA GLU A 73 -3.60 -3.93 12.33
C GLU A 73 -5.01 -3.71 12.87
N MET A 74 -5.93 -3.22 12.03
CA MET A 74 -7.35 -3.16 12.35
C MET A 74 -8.03 -4.53 12.34
N GLY A 75 -7.34 -5.60 11.91
CA GLY A 75 -7.88 -6.95 11.83
C GLY A 75 -8.82 -7.19 10.66
N LEU A 76 -8.84 -6.31 9.63
CA LEU A 76 -9.73 -6.45 8.48
C LEU A 76 -9.46 -7.72 7.67
N ASP A 77 -8.23 -8.22 7.70
CA ASP A 77 -7.83 -9.51 7.10
C ASP A 77 -8.44 -10.74 7.79
N LYS A 78 -9.04 -10.56 8.98
CA LYS A 78 -9.70 -11.62 9.75
C LYS A 78 -11.22 -11.61 9.62
N ASN A 79 -11.79 -10.62 8.95
CA ASN A 79 -13.22 -10.53 8.72
C ASN A 79 -13.69 -11.67 7.82
N THR A 80 -14.86 -12.22 8.13
CA THR A 80 -15.44 -13.35 7.40
C THR A 80 -15.69 -13.00 5.94
N GLU A 81 -16.25 -11.83 5.68
CA GLU A 81 -16.54 -11.33 4.33
C GLU A 81 -15.26 -11.25 3.48
N TYR A 82 -14.19 -10.68 4.05
CA TYR A 82 -12.88 -10.64 3.39
C TYR A 82 -12.37 -12.04 3.06
N GLN A 83 -12.42 -12.96 4.03
CA GLN A 83 -11.92 -14.32 3.83
C GLN A 83 -12.71 -15.10 2.77
N GLU A 84 -14.02 -14.95 2.73
CA GLU A 84 -14.90 -15.58 1.73
C GLU A 84 -14.64 -15.00 0.33
N GLU A 85 -14.48 -13.69 0.22
CA GLU A 85 -14.15 -13.02 -1.04
C GLU A 85 -12.80 -13.51 -1.58
N ILE A 86 -11.76 -13.55 -0.74
CA ILE A 86 -10.43 -14.03 -1.14
C ILE A 86 -10.49 -15.50 -1.57
N LYS A 87 -11.19 -16.36 -0.84
CA LYS A 87 -11.37 -17.77 -1.18
C LYS A 87 -12.06 -17.97 -2.54
N THR A 88 -13.06 -17.15 -2.82
CA THR A 88 -13.77 -17.16 -4.11
C THR A 88 -12.84 -16.75 -5.25
N TYR A 89 -12.08 -15.66 -5.08
CA TYR A 89 -11.11 -15.21 -6.08
C TYR A 89 -10.01 -16.26 -6.32
N GLU A 90 -9.44 -16.82 -5.26
CA GLU A 90 -8.43 -17.86 -5.34
C GLU A 90 -8.93 -19.10 -6.09
N SER A 91 -10.15 -19.54 -5.83
CA SER A 91 -10.77 -20.68 -6.53
C SER A 91 -10.88 -20.42 -8.04
N ASN A 92 -11.25 -19.21 -8.44
CA ASN A 92 -11.32 -18.78 -9.84
C ASN A 92 -9.93 -18.73 -10.50
N LEU A 93 -8.90 -18.27 -9.78
CA LEU A 93 -7.52 -18.28 -10.29
C LEU A 93 -6.99 -19.69 -10.47
N VAL A 94 -7.26 -20.60 -9.53
CA VAL A 94 -6.86 -22.01 -9.63
C VAL A 94 -7.50 -22.67 -10.86
N ALA A 95 -8.78 -22.43 -11.12
CA ALA A 95 -9.47 -22.93 -12.30
C ALA A 95 -8.80 -22.47 -13.59
N ARG A 96 -8.44 -21.17 -13.69
CA ARG A 96 -7.71 -20.60 -14.84
C ARG A 96 -6.31 -21.19 -15.00
N LYS A 97 -5.57 -21.43 -13.90
CA LYS A 97 -4.24 -22.03 -13.92
C LYS A 97 -4.27 -23.45 -14.48
N LYS A 98 -5.25 -24.26 -14.10
CA LYS A 98 -5.47 -25.63 -14.62
C LYS A 98 -5.76 -25.64 -16.13
N ALA A 99 -6.37 -24.59 -16.65
CA ALA A 99 -6.63 -24.40 -18.09
C ALA A 99 -5.41 -23.89 -18.90
N GLY A 100 -4.19 -23.90 -18.30
CA GLY A 100 -2.94 -23.49 -18.97
C GLY A 100 -2.66 -21.99 -18.93
N GLY A 101 -3.45 -21.21 -18.20
CA GLY A 101 -3.27 -19.78 -18.00
C GLY A 101 -2.73 -19.45 -16.59
N ASN A 102 -1.76 -18.58 -16.54
CA ASN A 102 -1.35 -17.80 -15.38
C ASN A 102 0.01 -18.16 -14.73
N LYS A 103 1.06 -17.58 -15.32
CA LYS A 103 2.41 -17.63 -14.75
C LYS A 103 2.56 -16.77 -13.47
N ASP A 104 1.63 -15.80 -13.26
CA ASP A 104 1.72 -14.77 -12.22
C ASP A 104 0.71 -15.00 -11.08
N TYR A 105 0.30 -16.25 -10.86
CA TYR A 105 -0.73 -16.62 -9.88
C TYR A 105 -0.52 -15.99 -8.50
N ASP A 106 0.69 -16.13 -7.95
CA ASP A 106 0.99 -15.65 -6.60
C ASP A 106 0.93 -14.11 -6.51
N TYR A 107 1.41 -13.41 -7.54
CA TYR A 107 1.35 -11.94 -7.60
C TYR A 107 -0.10 -11.45 -7.74
N LEU A 108 -0.90 -12.09 -8.59
CA LEU A 108 -2.31 -11.73 -8.77
C LEU A 108 -3.12 -11.96 -7.50
N LEU A 109 -2.92 -13.09 -6.83
CA LEU A 109 -3.60 -13.40 -5.58
C LEU A 109 -3.21 -12.43 -4.48
N ASN A 110 -1.91 -12.12 -4.35
CA ASN A 110 -1.43 -11.17 -3.35
C ASN A 110 -1.93 -9.75 -3.62
N GLU A 111 -1.89 -9.30 -4.88
CA GLU A 111 -2.42 -8.00 -5.30
C GLU A 111 -3.92 -7.87 -4.97
N TYR A 112 -4.70 -8.92 -5.24
CA TYR A 112 -6.12 -8.91 -4.94
C TYR A 112 -6.38 -8.83 -3.43
N ARG A 113 -5.71 -9.68 -2.64
CA ARG A 113 -5.79 -9.65 -1.17
C ARG A 113 -5.50 -8.28 -0.59
N GLU A 114 -4.42 -7.68 -1.05
CA GLU A 114 -4.02 -6.35 -0.58
C GLU A 114 -4.92 -5.25 -1.11
N GLY A 115 -5.43 -5.37 -2.33
CA GLY A 115 -6.38 -4.44 -2.93
C GLY A 115 -7.68 -4.36 -2.15
N VAL A 116 -8.27 -5.51 -1.77
CA VAL A 116 -9.49 -5.56 -0.94
C VAL A 116 -9.23 -4.95 0.44
N LEU A 117 -8.09 -5.23 1.08
CA LEU A 117 -7.74 -4.61 2.37
C LEU A 117 -7.61 -3.10 2.26
N MET A 118 -6.92 -2.62 1.22
CA MET A 118 -6.75 -1.18 0.97
C MET A 118 -8.09 -0.49 0.72
N PHE A 119 -8.98 -1.14 -0.06
CA PHE A 119 -10.33 -0.64 -0.31
C PHE A 119 -11.13 -0.51 1.00
N ASN A 120 -11.25 -1.60 1.77
CA ASN A 120 -12.04 -1.65 2.99
C ASN A 120 -11.57 -0.64 4.05
N VAL A 121 -10.25 -0.48 4.24
CA VAL A 121 -9.72 0.50 5.19
C VAL A 121 -9.92 1.94 4.70
N SER A 122 -9.86 2.18 3.38
CA SER A 122 -10.10 3.52 2.81
C SER A 122 -11.58 3.90 2.92
N GLU A 123 -12.48 2.94 2.70
CA GLU A 123 -13.92 3.13 2.90
C GLU A 123 -14.20 3.60 4.34
N GLN A 124 -13.76 2.85 5.34
CA GLN A 124 -14.00 3.17 6.76
C GLN A 124 -13.34 4.48 7.21
N LYS A 125 -12.14 4.78 6.73
CA LYS A 125 -11.37 5.94 7.21
C LYS A 125 -11.63 7.21 6.44
N ILE A 126 -12.01 7.12 5.19
CA ILE A 126 -12.09 8.26 4.27
C ILE A 126 -13.51 8.41 3.71
N TRP A 127 -13.99 7.42 2.95
CA TRP A 127 -15.17 7.60 2.10
C TRP A 127 -16.45 7.72 2.91
N ASP A 128 -16.66 6.83 3.87
CA ASP A 128 -17.82 6.88 4.76
C ASP A 128 -17.88 8.20 5.55
N LYS A 129 -16.74 8.63 6.09
CA LYS A 129 -16.64 9.88 6.84
C LYS A 129 -16.95 11.10 5.97
N ALA A 130 -16.39 11.14 4.77
CA ALA A 130 -16.58 12.26 3.86
C ALA A 130 -18.00 12.34 3.30
N GLN A 131 -18.76 11.23 3.28
CA GLN A 131 -20.11 11.19 2.76
C GLN A 131 -21.17 11.35 3.83
N SER A 132 -20.94 10.87 5.05
CA SER A 132 -21.92 10.80 6.13
C SER A 132 -21.83 11.95 7.14
N ASP A 133 -20.68 12.60 7.30
CA ASP A 133 -20.48 13.70 8.27
C ASP A 133 -20.70 15.06 7.61
N GLU A 134 -21.98 15.44 7.47
CA GLU A 134 -22.37 16.71 6.83
C GLU A 134 -21.84 17.93 7.58
N ALA A 135 -21.71 17.85 8.91
CA ALA A 135 -21.18 18.96 9.72
C ALA A 135 -19.70 19.18 9.45
N ALA A 136 -18.90 18.09 9.40
CA ALA A 136 -17.48 18.17 9.06
C ALA A 136 -17.26 18.62 7.60
N LEU A 137 -18.13 18.20 6.70
CA LEU A 137 -18.08 18.59 5.29
C LEU A 137 -18.35 20.10 5.12
N TYR A 138 -19.39 20.64 5.81
CA TYR A 138 -19.71 22.05 5.78
C TYR A 138 -18.61 22.91 6.45
N ASP A 139 -18.02 22.42 7.55
CA ASP A 139 -16.88 23.08 8.20
C ASP A 139 -15.66 23.10 7.25
N PHE A 140 -15.38 22.02 6.55
CA PHE A 140 -14.33 21.97 5.53
C PHE A 140 -14.56 22.96 4.40
N TYR A 141 -15.80 23.04 3.86
CA TYR A 141 -16.17 24.05 2.87
C TYR A 141 -15.94 25.46 3.40
N SER A 142 -16.40 25.76 4.61
CA SER A 142 -16.33 27.10 5.20
C SER A 142 -14.88 27.57 5.37
N ARG A 143 -13.99 26.68 5.79
CA ARG A 143 -12.53 26.98 5.93
C ARG A 143 -11.81 27.12 4.59
N ASN A 144 -12.37 26.55 3.52
CA ASN A 144 -11.79 26.56 2.18
C ASN A 144 -12.67 27.33 1.18
N LYS A 145 -13.52 28.22 1.66
CA LYS A 145 -14.54 28.91 0.84
C LYS A 145 -13.94 29.60 -0.39
N GLN A 146 -12.71 30.10 -0.31
CA GLN A 146 -12.01 30.73 -1.42
C GLN A 146 -11.75 29.79 -2.62
N LYS A 147 -11.82 28.47 -2.42
CA LYS A 147 -11.70 27.49 -3.50
C LYS A 147 -13.01 27.29 -4.28
N TYR A 148 -14.15 27.71 -3.70
CA TYR A 148 -15.48 27.44 -4.24
C TYR A 148 -16.17 28.74 -4.62
N SER A 149 -16.61 28.85 -5.88
CA SER A 149 -17.28 30.04 -6.41
C SER A 149 -18.78 30.06 -6.13
N LYS A 150 -19.36 28.95 -5.66
CA LYS A 150 -20.81 28.75 -5.46
C LYS A 150 -21.14 28.37 -4.02
N ALA A 151 -22.45 28.36 -3.71
CA ALA A 151 -22.94 27.92 -2.42
C ALA A 151 -22.67 26.43 -2.20
N PHE A 152 -22.54 26.00 -0.94
CA PHE A 152 -22.22 24.63 -0.55
C PHE A 152 -23.05 23.55 -1.27
N ASN A 153 -24.37 23.73 -1.31
CA ASN A 153 -25.25 22.74 -1.93
C ASN A 153 -25.02 22.53 -3.44
N GLU A 154 -24.48 23.56 -4.11
CA GLU A 154 -24.19 23.48 -5.55
C GLU A 154 -22.84 22.82 -5.84
N VAL A 155 -21.93 22.84 -4.89
CA VAL A 155 -20.57 22.29 -5.02
C VAL A 155 -20.29 21.14 -4.06
N ARG A 156 -21.33 20.59 -3.43
CA ARG A 156 -21.19 19.55 -2.41
C ARG A 156 -20.36 18.35 -2.90
N GLY A 157 -20.51 17.94 -4.14
CA GLY A 157 -19.71 16.86 -4.74
C GLY A 157 -18.22 17.18 -4.78
N ASP A 158 -17.86 18.40 -5.20
CA ASP A 158 -16.47 18.86 -5.24
C ASP A 158 -15.90 18.96 -3.82
N VAL A 159 -16.70 19.45 -2.87
CA VAL A 159 -16.30 19.52 -1.45
C VAL A 159 -16.03 18.14 -0.87
N ILE A 160 -16.86 17.13 -1.19
CA ILE A 160 -16.64 15.74 -0.78
C ILE A 160 -15.27 15.25 -1.33
N ALA A 161 -15.03 15.44 -2.62
CA ALA A 161 -13.78 15.02 -3.26
C ALA A 161 -12.54 15.66 -2.61
N ASP A 162 -12.58 16.97 -2.40
CA ASP A 162 -11.49 17.71 -1.75
C ASP A 162 -11.30 17.28 -0.28
N TYR A 163 -12.40 17.04 0.43
CA TYR A 163 -12.35 16.58 1.81
C TYR A 163 -11.78 15.16 1.92
N GLN A 164 -12.15 14.25 1.00
CA GLN A 164 -11.55 12.93 0.91
C GLN A 164 -10.03 13.00 0.71
N LEU A 165 -9.56 13.87 -0.21
CA LEU A 165 -8.12 14.09 -0.42
C LEU A 165 -7.44 14.60 0.84
N SER A 166 -8.05 15.54 1.56
CA SER A 166 -7.51 16.06 2.84
C SER A 166 -7.44 14.99 3.92
N LEU A 167 -8.45 14.13 4.03
CA LEU A 167 -8.45 13.01 4.97
C LEU A 167 -7.37 11.99 4.62
N GLU A 168 -7.24 11.65 3.34
CA GLU A 168 -6.22 10.73 2.84
C GLU A 168 -4.80 11.23 3.11
N GLU A 169 -4.52 12.51 2.85
CA GLU A 169 -3.22 13.12 3.12
C GLU A 169 -2.87 13.05 4.60
N LYS A 170 -3.81 13.42 5.49
CA LYS A 170 -3.62 13.33 6.95
C LYS A 170 -3.35 11.89 7.39
N TRP A 171 -4.11 10.94 6.86
CA TRP A 171 -3.94 9.53 7.18
C TRP A 171 -2.57 9.02 6.70
N LEU A 172 -2.19 9.25 5.44
CA LEU A 172 -0.88 8.84 4.91
C LEU A 172 0.28 9.47 5.70
N ASN A 173 0.17 10.74 6.10
CA ASN A 173 1.17 11.37 6.94
C ASN A 173 1.30 10.68 8.30
N SER A 174 0.17 10.30 8.93
CA SER A 174 0.18 9.53 10.17
C SER A 174 0.80 8.15 10.01
N LEU A 175 0.55 7.46 8.89
CA LEU A 175 1.13 6.15 8.60
C LEU A 175 2.65 6.24 8.37
N LYS A 176 3.12 7.29 7.68
CA LYS A 176 4.56 7.54 7.46
C LYS A 176 5.30 7.89 8.76
N GLN A 177 4.61 8.45 9.74
CA GLN A 177 5.18 8.67 11.08
C GLN A 177 5.19 7.38 11.91
N LYS A 178 4.16 6.53 11.75
CA LYS A 178 3.98 5.29 12.50
C LYS A 178 4.92 4.17 12.04
N TYR A 179 5.09 4.02 10.72
CA TYR A 179 5.84 2.93 10.12
C TYR A 179 7.16 3.39 9.53
N GLN A 180 8.23 2.70 9.90
CA GLN A 180 9.53 2.97 9.32
C GLN A 180 9.59 2.51 7.86
N VAL A 181 9.99 3.42 6.95
CA VAL A 181 10.20 3.14 5.52
C VAL A 181 11.67 3.37 5.19
N LYS A 182 12.31 2.39 4.54
CA LYS A 182 13.67 2.49 4.00
C LYS A 182 13.64 2.12 2.52
N ILE A 183 14.03 3.05 1.65
CA ILE A 183 14.12 2.84 0.20
C ILE A 183 15.55 2.40 -0.16
N ASN A 184 15.65 1.50 -1.13
CA ASN A 184 16.93 1.07 -1.71
C ASN A 184 17.11 1.70 -3.09
N ASP A 185 17.64 2.93 -3.11
CA ASP A 185 17.85 3.70 -4.35
C ASP A 185 18.78 2.98 -5.35
N ASN A 186 19.77 2.23 -4.84
CA ASN A 186 20.67 1.47 -5.71
C ASN A 186 19.93 0.37 -6.47
N GLU A 187 19.02 -0.33 -5.81
CA GLU A 187 18.21 -1.36 -6.44
C GLU A 187 17.22 -0.73 -7.43
N LEU A 188 16.59 0.39 -7.05
CA LEU A 188 15.67 1.11 -7.92
C LEU A 188 16.35 1.59 -9.21
N LYS A 189 17.58 2.15 -9.11
CA LYS A 189 18.38 2.58 -10.28
C LYS A 189 18.75 1.44 -11.22
N LYS A 190 18.95 0.21 -10.71
CA LYS A 190 19.22 -0.95 -11.59
C LYS A 190 18.03 -1.27 -12.47
N LEU A 191 16.80 -1.06 -12.01
CA LEU A 191 15.59 -1.37 -12.76
C LEU A 191 15.39 -0.49 -14.00
N THR A 192 15.98 0.71 -14.04
CA THR A 192 15.91 1.60 -15.21
C THR A 192 16.94 1.26 -16.29
N LYS A 193 17.77 0.23 -16.06
CA LYS A 193 18.82 -0.24 -17.00
C LYS A 193 18.48 -1.62 -17.58
N LEU A 194 17.28 -2.15 -17.29
CA LEU A 194 16.76 -3.41 -17.83
C LEU A 194 16.13 -3.18 -19.20
#